data_a58a05adcb65fecc9a956219b8ce7e4e
#
_entry.id   a58a05adcb65fecc9a956219b8ce7e4e
#
_cell.length_a   1.000
_cell.length_b   1.000
_cell.length_c   1.000
_cell.angle_alpha   90.00
_cell.angle_beta   90.00
_cell.angle_gamma   90.00
#
_symmetry.space_group_name_H-M   'P 1'
#
loop_
_entity.id
_entity.type
_entity.pdbx_description
1 polymer ?
#
loop_
_entity_poly.entity_id
_entity_poly.type
_entity_poly.pdbx_seq_one_letter_code
_entity_poly.pdbx_strand_id
1 'polypeptide(L)'
;MQQIKMNKILVTGGLGYIGSHVVVELQKTDFEVVIIDDLSNSSLEVLDRIEKITGIKPGFEKIDLKEKHDVARFFNRHADLDGIIHFAASKAVGESVNNPLKYYENNINSLVYLLEELNKLASPKLIFSSSCTVYGQADKLPITENSPIKEAESPYGNTKIVGEQIIKDCCKANHSLQSIILRYFNPIGAHDSANIGELPVGVPQNLVPFITQTGIGIREELSIFGNDYPTPDGTCIRDYIHVVDLAKAHVVAIKRLLEKKNLKNREFFNIGTGKGASVLEVVKAFEAVSGIKLNYVFKDRREGDIVSAFADTSKANKVLGWKSELSLKDALASAWKWEKKLNLNENII
;
A
#
# COMPACT_ATOMS: atom_id res chain seq x y z
N MET A 1 32.56 16.83 15.58
CA MET A 1 31.55 16.55 14.52
C MET A 1 30.19 16.52 15.21
N GLN A 2 29.29 17.46 14.92
CA GLN A 2 27.91 17.34 15.37
C GLN A 2 27.32 16.15 14.64
N GLN A 3 26.86 15.15 15.38
CA GLN A 3 26.10 14.04 14.84
C GLN A 3 24.82 14.64 14.22
N ILE A 4 24.65 14.57 12.91
CA ILE A 4 23.41 14.98 12.25
C ILE A 4 22.34 14.03 12.79
N LYS A 5 21.40 14.57 13.56
CA LYS A 5 20.27 13.77 14.08
C LYS A 5 19.44 13.30 12.87
N MET A 6 19.36 11.99 12.66
CA MET A 6 18.47 11.41 11.67
C MET A 6 17.01 11.61 12.10
N ASN A 7 16.13 11.88 11.14
CA ASN A 7 14.71 11.94 11.41
C ASN A 7 14.19 10.52 11.69
N LYS A 8 13.37 10.40 12.75
CA LYS A 8 12.80 9.13 13.21
C LYS A 8 11.36 8.98 12.76
N ILE A 9 11.09 7.94 11.99
CA ILE A 9 9.77 7.69 11.37
C ILE A 9 9.16 6.40 11.93
N LEU A 10 7.94 6.53 12.42
CA LEU A 10 7.10 5.39 12.73
C LEU A 10 6.42 4.87 11.46
N VAL A 11 6.53 3.56 11.21
CA VAL A 11 5.78 2.87 10.15
C VAL A 11 4.87 1.85 10.81
N THR A 12 3.56 2.09 10.78
CA THR A 12 2.58 1.12 11.29
C THR A 12 2.20 0.13 10.19
N GLY A 13 2.08 -1.16 10.50
CA GLY A 13 1.94 -2.20 9.48
C GLY A 13 3.23 -2.36 8.64
N GLY A 14 4.38 -2.04 9.26
CA GLY A 14 5.68 -1.98 8.57
C GLY A 14 6.25 -3.34 8.17
N LEU A 15 5.71 -4.44 8.67
CA LEU A 15 6.09 -5.80 8.25
C LEU A 15 5.17 -6.35 7.16
N GLY A 16 4.10 -5.62 6.79
CA GLY A 16 3.24 -5.95 5.67
C GLY A 16 3.91 -5.69 4.32
N TYR A 17 3.22 -6.05 3.24
CA TYR A 17 3.72 -5.95 1.86
C TYR A 17 4.26 -4.54 1.52
N ILE A 18 3.40 -3.52 1.55
CA ILE A 18 3.80 -2.16 1.19
C ILE A 18 4.72 -1.57 2.27
N GLY A 19 4.37 -1.78 3.55
CA GLY A 19 5.11 -1.24 4.68
C GLY A 19 6.58 -1.65 4.68
N SER A 20 6.90 -2.92 4.43
CA SER A 20 8.28 -3.42 4.39
C SER A 20 9.13 -2.77 3.28
N HIS A 21 8.54 -2.53 2.10
CA HIS A 21 9.22 -1.81 1.02
C HIS A 21 9.45 -0.34 1.39
N VAL A 22 8.50 0.30 2.08
CA VAL A 22 8.67 1.69 2.57
C VAL A 22 9.75 1.77 3.63
N VAL A 23 9.82 0.81 4.55
CA VAL A 23 10.90 0.74 5.55
C VAL A 23 12.27 0.66 4.86
N VAL A 24 12.40 -0.21 3.85
CA VAL A 24 13.65 -0.33 3.06
C VAL A 24 14.01 0.99 2.40
N GLU A 25 13.08 1.66 1.73
CA GLU A 25 13.35 2.92 1.02
C GLU A 25 13.62 4.09 2.00
N LEU A 26 13.01 4.11 3.19
CA LEU A 26 13.34 5.06 4.26
C LEU A 26 14.78 4.87 4.75
N GLN A 27 15.17 3.63 5.08
CA GLN A 27 16.53 3.35 5.57
C GLN A 27 17.61 3.64 4.52
N LYS A 28 17.33 3.41 3.23
CA LYS A 28 18.23 3.80 2.13
C LYS A 28 18.40 5.32 1.99
N THR A 29 17.55 6.11 2.63
CA THR A 29 17.58 7.57 2.57
C THR A 29 17.82 8.21 3.95
N ASP A 30 18.55 7.50 4.82
CA ASP A 30 19.06 7.96 6.12
C ASP A 30 17.97 8.34 7.14
N PHE A 31 16.84 7.62 7.15
CA PHE A 31 15.85 7.69 8.22
C PHE A 31 16.07 6.60 9.27
N GLU A 32 15.95 6.96 10.54
CA GLU A 32 15.71 5.98 11.61
C GLU A 32 14.27 5.52 11.53
N VAL A 33 14.05 4.19 11.53
CA VAL A 33 12.71 3.62 11.38
C VAL A 33 12.36 2.76 12.59
N VAL A 34 11.18 3.02 13.14
CA VAL A 34 10.51 2.14 14.12
C VAL A 34 9.24 1.60 13.52
N ILE A 35 9.00 0.31 13.69
CA ILE A 35 7.84 -0.39 13.16
C ILE A 35 6.91 -0.77 14.32
N ILE A 36 5.60 -0.58 14.11
CA ILE A 36 4.53 -1.23 14.86
C ILE A 36 3.78 -2.16 13.92
N ASP A 37 3.60 -3.41 14.35
CA ASP A 37 2.81 -4.41 13.63
C ASP A 37 2.23 -5.41 14.62
N ASP A 38 1.01 -5.90 14.41
CA ASP A 38 0.37 -6.89 15.30
C ASP A 38 0.67 -8.34 14.88
N LEU A 39 1.28 -8.51 13.71
CA LEU A 39 1.61 -9.79 13.07
C LEU A 39 0.39 -10.61 12.65
N SER A 40 -0.79 -9.99 12.54
CA SER A 40 -2.01 -10.69 12.10
C SER A 40 -1.97 -11.11 10.62
N ASN A 41 -1.20 -10.39 9.78
CA ASN A 41 -1.03 -10.66 8.35
C ASN A 41 0.41 -10.41 7.87
N SER A 42 1.38 -10.63 8.75
CA SER A 42 2.81 -10.43 8.52
C SER A 42 3.64 -11.42 9.34
N SER A 43 4.95 -11.41 9.19
CA SER A 43 5.87 -12.30 9.92
C SER A 43 7.08 -11.53 10.45
N LEU A 44 7.60 -11.92 11.62
CA LEU A 44 8.85 -11.39 12.17
C LEU A 44 10.07 -11.60 11.26
N GLU A 45 10.06 -12.63 10.42
CA GLU A 45 11.13 -12.86 9.45
C GLU A 45 11.35 -11.68 8.49
N VAL A 46 10.32 -10.82 8.31
CA VAL A 46 10.43 -9.64 7.46
C VAL A 46 11.47 -8.66 8.03
N LEU A 47 11.67 -8.59 9.35
CA LEU A 47 12.74 -7.80 9.97
C LEU A 47 14.13 -8.21 9.48
N ASP A 48 14.42 -9.51 9.53
CA ASP A 48 15.71 -10.05 9.09
C ASP A 48 15.89 -9.91 7.56
N ARG A 49 14.79 -9.97 6.82
CA ARG A 49 14.79 -9.77 5.37
C ARG A 49 15.07 -8.30 5.01
N ILE A 50 14.52 -7.34 5.78
CA ILE A 50 14.82 -5.91 5.64
C ILE A 50 16.30 -5.66 5.97
N GLU A 51 16.80 -6.20 7.09
CA GLU A 51 18.21 -6.08 7.49
C GLU A 51 19.15 -6.63 6.41
N LYS A 52 18.83 -7.77 5.78
CA LYS A 52 19.59 -8.33 4.66
C LYS A 52 19.66 -7.39 3.45
N ILE A 53 18.67 -6.53 3.27
CA ILE A 53 18.64 -5.59 2.12
C ILE A 53 19.39 -4.30 2.46
N THR A 54 19.22 -3.76 3.66
CA THR A 54 19.67 -2.41 4.02
C THR A 54 20.93 -2.41 4.89
N GLY A 55 21.26 -3.53 5.51
CA GLY A 55 22.31 -3.63 6.53
C GLY A 55 21.89 -3.07 7.89
N ILE A 56 20.64 -2.62 8.04
CA ILE A 56 20.14 -1.98 9.25
C ILE A 56 18.87 -2.70 9.71
N LYS A 57 18.88 -3.22 10.95
CA LYS A 57 17.67 -3.78 11.55
C LYS A 57 16.79 -2.65 12.07
N PRO A 58 15.54 -2.47 11.58
CA PRO A 58 14.65 -1.44 12.10
C PRO A 58 14.21 -1.75 13.53
N GLY A 59 13.90 -0.72 14.31
CA GLY A 59 13.23 -0.89 15.60
C GLY A 59 11.85 -1.54 15.38
N PHE A 60 11.43 -2.42 16.29
CA PHE A 60 10.14 -3.10 16.18
C PHE A 60 9.47 -3.27 17.54
N GLU A 61 8.18 -2.99 17.59
CA GLU A 61 7.31 -3.33 18.72
C GLU A 61 6.04 -4.02 18.21
N LYS A 62 5.72 -5.19 18.81
CA LYS A 62 4.46 -5.89 18.53
C LYS A 62 3.34 -5.19 19.29
N ILE A 63 2.52 -4.43 18.57
CA ILE A 63 1.39 -3.70 19.14
C ILE A 63 0.20 -3.79 18.18
N ASP A 64 -0.97 -4.15 18.72
CA ASP A 64 -2.25 -3.98 18.06
C ASP A 64 -2.73 -2.53 18.26
N LEU A 65 -2.88 -1.78 17.18
CA LEU A 65 -3.33 -0.39 17.26
C LEU A 65 -4.77 -0.22 17.76
N LYS A 66 -5.54 -1.29 17.90
CA LYS A 66 -6.85 -1.27 18.58
C LYS A 66 -6.74 -1.18 20.10
N GLU A 67 -5.55 -1.47 20.63
CA GLU A 67 -5.29 -1.42 22.07
C GLU A 67 -4.82 -0.02 22.47
N LYS A 68 -5.77 0.87 22.78
CA LYS A 68 -5.52 2.28 23.07
C LYS A 68 -4.40 2.52 24.08
N HIS A 69 -4.34 1.72 25.15
CA HIS A 69 -3.32 1.87 26.19
C HIS A 69 -1.91 1.51 25.70
N ASP A 70 -1.80 0.55 24.80
CA ASP A 70 -0.51 0.13 24.24
C ASP A 70 0.01 1.18 23.28
N VAL A 71 -0.89 1.77 22.47
CA VAL A 71 -0.58 2.92 21.61
C VAL A 71 -0.05 4.08 22.45
N ALA A 72 -0.77 4.48 23.52
CA ALA A 72 -0.35 5.56 24.41
C ALA A 72 1.02 5.27 25.07
N ARG A 73 1.25 4.04 25.54
CA ARG A 73 2.54 3.63 26.12
C ARG A 73 3.69 3.71 25.12
N PHE A 74 3.44 3.34 23.87
CA PHE A 74 4.43 3.46 22.81
C PHE A 74 4.82 4.93 22.59
N PHE A 75 3.86 5.82 22.40
CA PHE A 75 4.15 7.25 22.17
C PHE A 75 4.86 7.92 23.34
N ASN A 76 4.59 7.50 24.59
CA ASN A 76 5.33 7.99 25.75
C ASN A 76 6.82 7.61 25.73
N ARG A 77 7.18 6.46 25.13
CA ARG A 77 8.58 6.04 24.96
C ARG A 77 9.24 6.65 23.73
N HIS A 78 8.46 7.04 22.74
CA HIS A 78 8.90 7.52 21.43
C HIS A 78 8.39 8.95 21.16
N ALA A 79 8.54 9.84 22.15
CA ALA A 79 8.15 11.25 22.00
C ALA A 79 9.03 12.03 20.99
N ASP A 80 10.11 11.43 20.53
CA ASP A 80 11.09 11.96 19.58
C ASP A 80 10.76 11.64 18.10
N LEU A 81 9.57 11.11 17.81
CA LEU A 81 9.13 10.84 16.44
C LEU A 81 8.96 12.13 15.64
N ASP A 82 9.52 12.15 14.43
CA ASP A 82 9.43 13.27 13.50
C ASP A 82 8.25 13.12 12.50
N GLY A 83 7.75 11.90 12.32
CA GLY A 83 6.59 11.63 11.45
C GLY A 83 6.11 10.18 11.49
N ILE A 84 4.93 9.96 10.94
CA ILE A 84 4.27 8.65 10.92
C ILE A 84 3.81 8.34 9.51
N ILE A 85 4.00 7.08 9.08
CA ILE A 85 3.41 6.50 7.88
C ILE A 85 2.48 5.37 8.32
N HIS A 86 1.18 5.50 8.05
CA HIS A 86 0.17 4.61 8.56
C HIS A 86 -0.35 3.65 7.49
N PHE A 87 0.06 2.37 7.58
CA PHE A 87 -0.41 1.27 6.72
C PHE A 87 -1.31 0.28 7.45
N ALA A 88 -1.18 0.14 8.78
CA ALA A 88 -1.90 -0.87 9.54
C ALA A 88 -3.41 -0.79 9.28
N ALA A 89 -3.92 -1.76 8.52
CA ALA A 89 -5.32 -1.86 8.16
C ALA A 89 -5.63 -3.25 7.56
N SER A 90 -6.84 -3.74 7.77
CA SER A 90 -7.39 -4.83 6.97
C SER A 90 -7.73 -4.33 5.57
N LYS A 91 -7.33 -5.07 4.51
CA LYS A 91 -7.36 -4.56 3.11
C LYS A 91 -8.14 -5.40 2.11
N ALA A 92 -8.61 -6.59 2.48
CA ALA A 92 -9.26 -7.51 1.55
C ALA A 92 -10.70 -7.08 1.27
N VAL A 93 -11.00 -6.65 0.04
CA VAL A 93 -12.31 -6.15 -0.38
C VAL A 93 -13.40 -7.19 -0.14
N GLY A 94 -13.24 -8.43 -0.63
CA GLY A 94 -14.23 -9.49 -0.47
C GLY A 94 -14.47 -9.90 0.98
N GLU A 95 -13.41 -9.97 1.83
CA GLU A 95 -13.58 -10.23 3.25
C GLU A 95 -14.35 -9.11 3.94
N SER A 96 -14.15 -7.85 3.53
CA SER A 96 -14.84 -6.72 4.13
C SER A 96 -16.35 -6.77 3.95
N VAL A 97 -16.84 -7.32 2.85
CA VAL A 97 -18.28 -7.51 2.59
C VAL A 97 -18.86 -8.55 3.54
N ASN A 98 -18.13 -9.64 3.78
CA ASN A 98 -18.58 -10.71 4.67
C ASN A 98 -18.42 -10.38 6.17
N ASN A 99 -17.43 -9.56 6.55
CA ASN A 99 -17.08 -9.20 7.91
C ASN A 99 -16.90 -7.68 8.10
N PRO A 100 -17.94 -6.86 7.84
CA PRO A 100 -17.79 -5.40 7.81
C PRO A 100 -17.35 -4.81 9.16
N LEU A 101 -17.87 -5.31 10.28
CA LEU A 101 -17.54 -4.79 11.62
C LEU A 101 -16.05 -4.96 11.95
N LYS A 102 -15.42 -6.08 11.56
CA LYS A 102 -13.98 -6.28 11.70
C LYS A 102 -13.18 -5.15 11.01
N TYR A 103 -13.63 -4.70 9.83
CA TYR A 103 -12.97 -3.64 9.06
C TYR A 103 -13.16 -2.28 9.71
N TYR A 104 -14.36 -1.95 10.17
CA TYR A 104 -14.60 -0.70 10.88
C TYR A 104 -13.83 -0.64 12.19
N GLU A 105 -13.91 -1.69 13.01
CA GLU A 105 -13.18 -1.76 14.27
C GLU A 105 -11.67 -1.63 14.05
N ASN A 106 -11.09 -2.41 13.14
CA ASN A 106 -9.65 -2.40 12.89
C ASN A 106 -9.17 -1.10 12.28
N ASN A 107 -9.79 -0.67 11.17
CA ASN A 107 -9.25 0.43 10.37
C ASN A 107 -9.57 1.82 10.94
N ILE A 108 -10.68 1.96 11.66
CA ILE A 108 -11.09 3.25 12.21
C ILE A 108 -10.55 3.46 13.62
N ASN A 109 -10.69 2.47 14.52
CA ASN A 109 -10.19 2.64 15.90
C ASN A 109 -8.66 2.80 15.92
N SER A 110 -7.94 2.02 15.11
CA SER A 110 -6.47 2.17 15.00
C SER A 110 -6.07 3.58 14.56
N LEU A 111 -6.76 4.15 13.57
CA LEU A 111 -6.50 5.51 13.11
C LEU A 111 -6.85 6.56 14.18
N VAL A 112 -7.98 6.38 14.88
CA VAL A 112 -8.41 7.32 15.93
C VAL A 112 -7.40 7.34 17.08
N TYR A 113 -7.01 6.18 17.60
CA TYR A 113 -6.03 6.11 18.71
C TYR A 113 -4.65 6.62 18.30
N LEU A 114 -4.24 6.34 17.07
CA LEU A 114 -3.01 6.91 16.50
C LEU A 114 -3.06 8.44 16.44
N LEU A 115 -4.17 9.02 15.97
CA LEU A 115 -4.36 10.48 15.88
C LEU A 115 -4.46 11.14 17.24
N GLU A 116 -5.06 10.51 18.25
CA GLU A 116 -5.08 11.02 19.63
C GLU A 116 -3.66 11.24 20.16
N GLU A 117 -2.76 10.28 19.94
CA GLU A 117 -1.37 10.39 20.40
C GLU A 117 -0.54 11.31 19.51
N LEU A 118 -0.71 11.21 18.19
CA LEU A 118 -0.02 12.07 17.25
C LEU A 118 -0.29 13.57 17.50
N ASN A 119 -1.53 13.93 17.88
CA ASN A 119 -1.90 15.31 18.18
C ASN A 119 -1.23 15.88 19.44
N LYS A 120 -0.62 15.05 20.28
CA LYS A 120 0.15 15.49 21.45
C LYS A 120 1.59 15.88 21.11
N LEU A 121 2.09 15.47 19.94
CA LEU A 121 3.43 15.81 19.48
C LEU A 121 3.52 17.29 19.10
N ALA A 122 4.70 17.89 19.27
CA ALA A 122 4.92 19.30 18.97
C ALA A 122 4.75 19.66 17.48
N SER A 123 5.02 18.72 16.59
CA SER A 123 4.93 18.91 15.14
C SER A 123 4.41 17.64 14.45
N PRO A 124 3.09 17.34 14.61
CA PRO A 124 2.52 16.08 14.15
C PRO A 124 2.48 16.00 12.61
N LYS A 125 3.06 14.93 12.05
CA LYS A 125 3.11 14.68 10.61
C LYS A 125 2.62 13.27 10.31
N LEU A 126 1.70 13.17 9.37
CA LEU A 126 1.06 11.90 8.98
C LEU A 126 1.07 11.71 7.48
N ILE A 127 1.58 10.56 7.02
CA ILE A 127 1.27 10.02 5.70
C ILE A 127 0.23 8.92 5.87
N PHE A 128 -0.91 9.10 5.22
CA PHE A 128 -2.01 8.16 5.29
C PHE A 128 -2.13 7.34 4.02
N SER A 129 -2.11 6.03 4.19
CA SER A 129 -2.36 5.03 3.15
C SER A 129 -3.84 5.01 2.79
N SER A 130 -4.23 5.78 1.77
CA SER A 130 -5.56 5.74 1.17
C SER A 130 -5.55 4.89 -0.12
N SER A 131 -6.66 4.85 -0.82
CA SER A 131 -6.87 3.98 -1.97
C SER A 131 -7.68 4.69 -3.06
N CYS A 132 -7.48 4.30 -4.32
CA CYS A 132 -8.35 4.70 -5.42
C CYS A 132 -9.80 4.23 -5.25
N THR A 133 -10.05 3.27 -4.36
CA THR A 133 -11.42 2.79 -4.05
C THR A 133 -12.35 3.88 -3.51
N VAL A 134 -11.80 4.99 -3.00
CA VAL A 134 -12.60 6.15 -2.56
C VAL A 134 -13.36 6.83 -3.71
N TYR A 135 -12.95 6.60 -4.95
CA TYR A 135 -13.60 7.18 -6.13
C TYR A 135 -14.76 6.34 -6.66
N GLY A 136 -14.90 5.07 -6.22
CA GLY A 136 -15.86 4.13 -6.79
C GLY A 136 -15.70 4.00 -8.31
N GLN A 137 -16.80 3.78 -9.03
CA GLN A 137 -16.82 3.84 -10.50
C GLN A 137 -16.75 5.32 -10.92
N ALA A 138 -15.57 5.77 -11.35
CA ALA A 138 -15.34 7.14 -11.78
C ALA A 138 -16.10 7.46 -13.09
N ASP A 139 -16.62 8.67 -13.20
CA ASP A 139 -17.35 9.13 -14.40
C ASP A 139 -16.42 9.47 -15.56
N LYS A 140 -15.18 9.87 -15.24
CA LYS A 140 -14.16 10.28 -16.22
C LYS A 140 -12.82 9.64 -15.90
N LEU A 141 -12.09 9.30 -16.92
CA LEU A 141 -10.74 8.77 -16.88
C LEU A 141 -9.79 9.69 -17.66
N PRO A 142 -8.52 9.83 -17.25
CA PRO A 142 -7.94 9.33 -16.01
C PRO A 142 -8.51 9.99 -14.75
N ILE A 143 -8.46 9.30 -13.60
CA ILE A 143 -9.00 9.78 -12.31
C ILE A 143 -8.06 10.84 -11.73
N THR A 144 -8.58 12.04 -11.47
CA THR A 144 -7.86 13.14 -10.82
C THR A 144 -8.21 13.22 -9.33
N GLU A 145 -7.41 13.96 -8.53
CA GLU A 145 -7.72 14.22 -7.12
C GLU A 145 -8.97 15.09 -6.91
N ASN A 146 -9.45 15.75 -7.98
CA ASN A 146 -10.69 16.51 -7.99
C ASN A 146 -11.91 15.67 -8.38
N SER A 147 -11.71 14.42 -8.79
CA SER A 147 -12.81 13.50 -9.08
C SER A 147 -13.67 13.30 -7.84
N PRO A 148 -15.02 13.26 -7.97
CA PRO A 148 -15.91 13.06 -6.83
C PRO A 148 -15.59 11.79 -6.06
N ILE A 149 -15.61 11.86 -4.74
CA ILE A 149 -15.68 10.69 -3.88
C ILE A 149 -17.12 10.18 -3.94
N LYS A 150 -17.28 8.93 -4.34
CA LYS A 150 -18.58 8.26 -4.44
C LYS A 150 -18.83 7.34 -3.27
N GLU A 151 -20.05 6.82 -3.18
CA GLU A 151 -20.36 5.71 -2.28
C GLU A 151 -19.40 4.56 -2.53
N ALA A 152 -18.88 4.00 -1.44
CA ALA A 152 -17.90 2.93 -1.56
C ALA A 152 -18.57 1.61 -1.93
N GLU A 153 -18.01 0.89 -2.89
CA GLU A 153 -18.45 -0.44 -3.32
C GLU A 153 -18.19 -1.53 -2.25
N SER A 154 -17.48 -1.20 -1.17
CA SER A 154 -17.16 -2.14 -0.10
C SER A 154 -16.92 -1.45 1.24
N PRO A 155 -17.12 -2.15 2.38
CA PRO A 155 -16.77 -1.66 3.71
C PRO A 155 -15.29 -1.25 3.82
N TYR A 156 -14.36 -1.98 3.19
CA TYR A 156 -12.96 -1.56 3.11
C TYR A 156 -12.81 -0.17 2.47
N GLY A 157 -13.39 0.03 1.29
CA GLY A 157 -13.37 1.33 0.61
C GLY A 157 -13.97 2.43 1.49
N ASN A 158 -15.07 2.14 2.18
CA ASN A 158 -15.71 3.10 3.07
C ASN A 158 -14.81 3.45 4.27
N THR A 159 -14.05 2.49 4.84
CA THR A 159 -13.10 2.83 5.92
C THR A 159 -12.02 3.80 5.47
N LYS A 160 -11.63 3.80 4.19
CA LYS A 160 -10.68 4.79 3.64
C LYS A 160 -11.33 6.17 3.48
N ILE A 161 -12.58 6.24 3.03
CA ILE A 161 -13.36 7.50 2.96
C ILE A 161 -13.53 8.10 4.36
N VAL A 162 -13.96 7.30 5.33
CA VAL A 162 -14.12 7.72 6.73
C VAL A 162 -12.78 8.17 7.33
N GLY A 163 -11.70 7.43 7.08
CA GLY A 163 -10.35 7.79 7.53
C GLY A 163 -9.89 9.14 6.98
N GLU A 164 -10.10 9.42 5.68
CA GLU A 164 -9.81 10.73 5.09
C GLU A 164 -10.65 11.85 5.70
N GLN A 165 -11.91 11.58 6.05
CA GLN A 165 -12.79 12.56 6.71
C GLN A 165 -12.32 12.83 8.15
N ILE A 166 -11.95 11.80 8.93
CA ILE A 166 -11.41 11.97 10.29
C ILE A 166 -10.14 12.83 10.25
N ILE A 167 -9.20 12.52 9.37
CA ILE A 167 -7.96 13.31 9.22
C ILE A 167 -8.28 14.76 8.83
N LYS A 168 -9.25 14.99 7.96
CA LYS A 168 -9.70 16.34 7.59
C LYS A 168 -10.19 17.13 8.79
N ASP A 169 -10.99 16.51 9.65
CA ASP A 169 -11.57 17.19 10.80
C ASP A 169 -10.49 17.42 11.88
N CYS A 170 -9.57 16.47 12.07
CA CYS A 170 -8.39 16.68 12.93
C CYS A 170 -7.50 17.82 12.44
N CYS A 171 -7.22 17.92 11.13
CA CYS A 171 -6.43 19.02 10.56
C CYS A 171 -7.12 20.38 10.67
N LYS A 172 -8.46 20.43 10.75
CA LYS A 172 -9.20 21.66 11.03
C LYS A 172 -9.13 22.07 12.49
N ALA A 173 -9.23 21.10 13.39
CA ALA A 173 -9.18 21.34 14.83
C ALA A 173 -7.75 21.66 15.33
N ASN A 174 -6.76 21.00 14.74
CA ASN A 174 -5.34 21.20 15.06
C ASN A 174 -4.58 21.63 13.80
N HIS A 175 -4.33 22.94 13.67
CA HIS A 175 -3.61 23.50 12.52
C HIS A 175 -2.13 23.10 12.45
N SER A 176 -1.54 22.59 13.53
CA SER A 176 -0.16 22.09 13.52
C SER A 176 -0.05 20.70 12.88
N LEU A 177 -1.15 19.92 12.84
CA LEU A 177 -1.18 18.62 12.19
C LEU A 177 -1.02 18.79 10.67
N GLN A 178 0.05 18.19 10.16
CA GLN A 178 0.35 18.16 8.72
C GLN A 178 0.12 16.75 8.20
N SER A 179 -0.66 16.60 7.14
CA SER A 179 -0.93 15.28 6.57
C SER A 179 -0.84 15.26 5.05
N ILE A 180 -0.32 14.15 4.50
CA ILE A 180 -0.43 13.82 3.08
C ILE A 180 -1.17 12.50 2.97
N ILE A 181 -2.21 12.49 2.15
CA ILE A 181 -3.04 11.34 1.85
C ILE A 181 -2.63 10.84 0.48
N LEU A 182 -2.13 9.61 0.41
CA LEU A 182 -1.73 8.96 -0.83
C LEU A 182 -2.84 7.97 -1.24
N ARG A 183 -3.54 8.29 -2.34
CA ARG A 183 -4.56 7.43 -2.95
C ARG A 183 -3.89 6.63 -4.04
N TYR A 184 -3.46 5.43 -3.73
CA TYR A 184 -2.77 4.61 -4.72
C TYR A 184 -3.68 3.57 -5.36
N PHE A 185 -3.26 3.18 -6.55
CA PHE A 185 -3.93 2.21 -7.39
C PHE A 185 -3.43 0.80 -7.02
N ASN A 186 -3.23 -0.10 -7.93
CA ASN A 186 -2.95 -1.49 -7.63
C ASN A 186 -1.44 -1.77 -7.48
N PRO A 187 -0.88 -1.83 -6.25
CA PRO A 187 0.53 -2.16 -6.09
C PRO A 187 0.79 -3.62 -6.44
N ILE A 188 1.85 -3.86 -7.21
CA ILE A 188 2.30 -5.17 -7.65
C ILE A 188 3.83 -5.26 -7.61
N GLY A 189 4.38 -6.46 -7.72
CA GLY A 189 5.82 -6.67 -7.77
C GLY A 189 6.44 -6.95 -6.40
N ALA A 190 7.77 -6.99 -6.37
CA ALA A 190 8.58 -7.26 -5.19
C ALA A 190 9.88 -6.47 -5.24
N HIS A 191 10.64 -6.44 -4.16
CA HIS A 191 12.00 -5.89 -4.17
C HIS A 191 12.90 -6.72 -5.08
N ASP A 192 13.82 -6.08 -5.78
CA ASP A 192 14.72 -6.71 -6.78
C ASP A 192 15.60 -7.82 -6.19
N SER A 193 15.94 -7.74 -4.88
CA SER A 193 16.64 -8.81 -4.16
C SER A 193 15.82 -10.09 -3.97
N ALA A 194 14.50 -10.05 -4.22
CA ALA A 194 13.55 -11.09 -3.86
C ALA A 194 13.64 -11.53 -2.38
N ASN A 195 13.94 -10.59 -1.47
CA ASN A 195 13.88 -10.84 -0.02
C ASN A 195 12.54 -10.42 0.58
N ILE A 196 11.86 -9.42 0.01
CA ILE A 196 10.53 -8.98 0.39
C ILE A 196 9.63 -8.85 -0.85
N GLY A 197 8.36 -9.17 -0.68
CA GLY A 197 7.33 -9.16 -1.71
C GLY A 197 5.96 -9.37 -1.10
N GLU A 198 4.92 -9.49 -1.93
CA GLU A 198 3.60 -9.82 -1.42
C GLU A 198 3.55 -11.30 -0.99
N LEU A 199 3.19 -11.53 0.28
CA LEU A 199 3.06 -12.85 0.87
C LEU A 199 1.64 -13.01 1.46
N PRO A 200 0.66 -13.42 0.65
CA PRO A 200 -0.70 -13.60 1.14
C PRO A 200 -0.80 -14.78 2.10
N VAL A 201 -1.53 -14.59 3.20
CA VAL A 201 -1.90 -15.69 4.09
C VAL A 201 -3.10 -16.41 3.46
N GLY A 202 -2.92 -17.70 3.15
CA GLY A 202 -3.96 -18.51 2.48
C GLY A 202 -4.15 -18.19 0.99
N VAL A 203 -5.40 -18.13 0.54
CA VAL A 203 -5.71 -17.87 -0.88
C VAL A 203 -5.49 -16.39 -1.22
N PRO A 204 -4.66 -16.07 -2.25
CA PRO A 204 -4.46 -14.68 -2.67
C PRO A 204 -5.77 -14.00 -3.05
N GLN A 205 -5.89 -12.73 -2.65
CA GLN A 205 -7.02 -11.89 -3.07
C GLN A 205 -6.65 -10.95 -4.23
N ASN A 206 -5.35 -10.77 -4.49
CA ASN A 206 -4.82 -9.94 -5.55
C ASN A 206 -4.43 -10.77 -6.77
N LEU A 207 -4.52 -10.15 -7.96
CA LEU A 207 -4.28 -10.82 -9.25
C LEU A 207 -2.87 -11.38 -9.37
N VAL A 208 -1.82 -10.58 -9.06
CA VAL A 208 -0.43 -10.97 -9.36
C VAL A 208 0.05 -12.15 -8.50
N PRO A 209 -0.18 -12.22 -7.18
CA PRO A 209 0.13 -13.45 -6.42
C PRO A 209 -0.62 -14.68 -6.94
N PHE A 210 -1.87 -14.51 -7.40
CA PHE A 210 -2.62 -15.63 -7.99
C PHE A 210 -1.97 -16.10 -9.30
N ILE A 211 -1.54 -15.16 -10.16
CA ILE A 211 -0.82 -15.43 -11.41
C ILE A 211 0.50 -16.18 -11.13
N THR A 212 1.33 -15.69 -10.17
CA THR A 212 2.62 -16.29 -9.89
C THR A 212 2.49 -17.69 -9.28
N GLN A 213 1.50 -17.90 -8.39
CA GLN A 213 1.19 -19.22 -7.83
C GLN A 213 0.65 -20.21 -8.89
N THR A 214 -0.12 -19.72 -9.88
CA THR A 214 -0.52 -20.54 -11.02
C THR A 214 0.69 -20.88 -11.90
N GLY A 215 1.53 -19.90 -12.15
CA GLY A 215 2.75 -20.08 -12.96
C GLY A 215 3.77 -21.07 -12.38
N ILE A 216 3.86 -21.18 -11.04
CA ILE A 216 4.77 -22.11 -10.37
C ILE A 216 4.12 -23.48 -10.05
N GLY A 217 2.80 -23.64 -10.37
CA GLY A 217 2.08 -24.88 -10.20
C GLY A 217 1.44 -25.12 -8.83
N ILE A 218 1.46 -24.13 -7.93
CA ILE A 218 0.72 -24.19 -6.64
C ILE A 218 -0.79 -24.21 -6.89
N ARG A 219 -1.24 -23.57 -7.98
CA ARG A 219 -2.63 -23.52 -8.42
C ARG A 219 -2.78 -24.09 -9.82
N GLU A 220 -3.85 -24.84 -10.04
CA GLU A 220 -4.12 -25.50 -11.32
C GLU A 220 -4.52 -24.51 -12.41
N GLU A 221 -5.32 -23.48 -12.06
CA GLU A 221 -5.82 -22.49 -13.01
C GLU A 221 -6.01 -21.11 -12.39
N LEU A 222 -5.93 -20.07 -13.21
CA LEU A 222 -6.27 -18.70 -12.90
C LEU A 222 -7.72 -18.40 -13.31
N SER A 223 -8.55 -17.93 -12.39
CA SER A 223 -9.90 -17.42 -12.71
C SER A 223 -9.82 -15.95 -13.12
N ILE A 224 -10.26 -15.63 -14.33
CA ILE A 224 -10.43 -14.26 -14.83
C ILE A 224 -11.91 -13.92 -14.73
N PHE A 225 -12.26 -12.89 -13.95
CA PHE A 225 -13.64 -12.53 -13.66
C PHE A 225 -14.15 -11.47 -14.65
N GLY A 226 -15.15 -11.88 -15.45
CA GLY A 226 -15.74 -11.11 -16.54
C GLY A 226 -14.88 -11.13 -17.82
N ASN A 227 -15.58 -11.33 -18.96
CA ASN A 227 -15.01 -11.25 -20.31
C ASN A 227 -15.89 -10.39 -21.24
N ASP A 228 -16.81 -9.66 -20.64
CA ASP A 228 -17.86 -8.89 -21.31
C ASP A 228 -17.88 -7.41 -20.87
N TYR A 229 -16.81 -6.94 -20.22
CA TYR A 229 -16.67 -5.52 -19.92
C TYR A 229 -16.50 -4.69 -21.20
N PRO A 230 -16.99 -3.44 -21.26
CA PRO A 230 -16.80 -2.54 -22.40
C PRO A 230 -15.34 -2.01 -22.47
N THR A 231 -14.41 -2.94 -22.63
CA THR A 231 -12.96 -2.74 -22.74
C THR A 231 -12.43 -3.46 -23.99
N PRO A 232 -11.22 -3.18 -24.47
CA PRO A 232 -10.72 -3.76 -25.72
C PRO A 232 -10.67 -5.30 -25.76
N ASP A 233 -10.50 -5.97 -24.61
CA ASP A 233 -10.41 -7.43 -24.51
C ASP A 233 -11.48 -8.06 -23.60
N GLY A 234 -12.46 -7.26 -23.19
CA GLY A 234 -13.56 -7.70 -22.35
C GLY A 234 -13.24 -7.83 -20.86
N THR A 235 -11.98 -7.62 -20.43
CA THR A 235 -11.58 -7.71 -19.02
C THR A 235 -11.42 -6.33 -18.39
N CYS A 236 -11.54 -6.23 -17.06
CA CYS A 236 -11.44 -4.93 -16.38
C CYS A 236 -10.01 -4.36 -16.43
N ILE A 237 -9.93 -3.02 -16.42
CA ILE A 237 -8.67 -2.27 -16.52
C ILE A 237 -8.31 -1.67 -15.16
N ARG A 238 -7.04 -1.83 -14.76
CA ARG A 238 -6.48 -1.23 -13.54
C ARG A 238 -5.13 -0.58 -13.82
N ASP A 239 -4.75 0.37 -12.97
CA ASP A 239 -3.41 0.97 -12.97
C ASP A 239 -2.52 0.15 -12.02
N TYR A 240 -1.58 -0.60 -12.58
CA TYR A 240 -0.67 -1.45 -11.82
C TYR A 240 0.66 -0.73 -11.60
N ILE A 241 0.92 -0.36 -10.35
CA ILE A 241 2.13 0.34 -9.94
C ILE A 241 3.12 -0.61 -9.26
N HIS A 242 4.41 -0.49 -9.58
CA HIS A 242 5.44 -1.24 -8.89
C HIS A 242 5.54 -0.82 -7.42
N VAL A 243 5.55 -1.78 -6.49
CA VAL A 243 5.57 -1.52 -5.04
C VAL A 243 6.77 -0.68 -4.59
N VAL A 244 7.93 -0.80 -5.24
CA VAL A 244 9.12 0.02 -4.94
C VAL A 244 8.88 1.49 -5.33
N ASP A 245 8.25 1.76 -6.47
CA ASP A 245 7.88 3.13 -6.85
C ASP A 245 6.86 3.72 -5.88
N LEU A 246 5.88 2.92 -5.46
CA LEU A 246 4.94 3.32 -4.41
C LEU A 246 5.67 3.62 -3.09
N ALA A 247 6.64 2.79 -2.70
CA ALA A 247 7.44 3.01 -1.50
C ALA A 247 8.22 4.34 -1.57
N LYS A 248 8.86 4.62 -2.70
CA LYS A 248 9.54 5.91 -2.96
C LYS A 248 8.56 7.10 -2.86
N ALA A 249 7.31 6.96 -3.30
CA ALA A 249 6.29 8.01 -3.15
C ALA A 249 6.05 8.37 -1.68
N HIS A 250 6.03 7.39 -0.78
CA HIS A 250 5.88 7.62 0.67
C HIS A 250 7.09 8.35 1.25
N VAL A 251 8.31 7.98 0.82
CA VAL A 251 9.54 8.68 1.23
C VAL A 251 9.53 10.14 0.77
N VAL A 252 9.14 10.40 -0.48
CA VAL A 252 9.02 11.79 -0.98
C VAL A 252 7.95 12.56 -0.23
N ALA A 253 6.82 11.93 0.10
CA ALA A 253 5.73 12.55 0.83
C ALA A 253 6.14 12.95 2.26
N ILE A 254 6.81 12.05 3.00
CA ILE A 254 7.26 12.38 4.37
C ILE A 254 8.36 13.46 4.35
N LYS A 255 9.31 13.38 3.41
CA LYS A 255 10.33 14.45 3.22
C LYS A 255 9.68 15.81 2.96
N ARG A 256 8.63 15.86 2.11
CA ARG A 256 7.88 17.08 1.83
C ARG A 256 7.30 17.73 3.10
N LEU A 257 6.77 16.93 4.04
CA LEU A 257 6.26 17.44 5.33
C LEU A 257 7.40 17.87 6.26
N LEU A 258 8.48 17.11 6.34
CA LEU A 258 9.64 17.45 7.17
C LEU A 258 10.33 18.74 6.73
N GLU A 259 10.42 18.95 5.43
CA GLU A 259 10.98 20.13 4.78
C GLU A 259 10.00 21.32 4.72
N LYS A 260 8.78 21.15 5.26
CA LYS A 260 7.71 22.18 5.25
C LYS A 260 7.38 22.71 3.86
N LYS A 261 7.42 21.84 2.83
CA LYS A 261 7.11 22.16 1.43
C LYS A 261 5.63 21.99 1.08
N ASN A 262 4.82 21.49 2.01
CA ASN A 262 3.38 21.35 1.82
C ASN A 262 2.70 22.72 1.75
N LEU A 263 1.78 22.89 0.80
CA LEU A 263 1.06 24.15 0.57
C LEU A 263 -0.15 24.31 1.51
N LYS A 264 -0.64 23.21 2.04
CA LYS A 264 -1.78 23.13 2.97
C LYS A 264 -1.45 22.11 4.05
N ASN A 265 -2.07 22.23 5.21
CA ASN A 265 -1.90 21.24 6.28
C ASN A 265 -2.44 19.85 5.93
N ARG A 266 -3.20 19.74 4.84
CA ARG A 266 -3.65 18.47 4.28
C ARG A 266 -3.56 18.50 2.75
N GLU A 267 -2.80 17.57 2.19
CA GLU A 267 -2.66 17.40 0.74
C GLU A 267 -3.06 15.97 0.32
N PHE A 268 -3.49 15.80 -0.94
CA PHE A 268 -3.79 14.49 -1.53
C PHE A 268 -3.02 14.31 -2.82
N PHE A 269 -2.61 13.07 -3.09
CA PHE A 269 -1.98 12.72 -4.35
C PHE A 269 -2.44 11.34 -4.82
N ASN A 270 -2.81 11.25 -6.08
CA ASN A 270 -2.99 9.99 -6.77
C ASN A 270 -1.63 9.38 -7.11
N ILE A 271 -1.40 8.15 -6.68
CA ILE A 271 -0.15 7.44 -6.89
C ILE A 271 -0.41 6.22 -7.78
N GLY A 272 -0.03 6.32 -9.02
CA GLY A 272 -0.19 5.32 -10.07
C GLY A 272 0.83 5.52 -11.17
N THR A 273 0.70 4.79 -12.25
CA THR A 273 1.52 4.95 -13.45
C THR A 273 0.93 5.92 -14.46
N GLY A 274 -0.37 6.19 -14.33
CA GLY A 274 -1.15 6.92 -15.34
C GLY A 274 -1.53 6.08 -16.56
N LYS A 275 -1.27 4.77 -16.50
CA LYS A 275 -1.57 3.82 -17.58
C LYS A 275 -2.40 2.66 -17.04
N GLY A 276 -3.56 2.45 -17.64
CA GLY A 276 -4.35 1.27 -17.37
C GLY A 276 -3.82 0.05 -18.13
N ALA A 277 -3.89 -1.12 -17.51
CA ALA A 277 -3.72 -2.41 -18.17
C ALA A 277 -4.90 -3.32 -17.84
N SER A 278 -5.36 -4.09 -18.81
CA SER A 278 -6.43 -5.07 -18.60
C SER A 278 -5.89 -6.32 -17.90
N VAL A 279 -6.78 -7.13 -17.33
CA VAL A 279 -6.37 -8.39 -16.70
C VAL A 279 -5.67 -9.31 -17.71
N LEU A 280 -6.18 -9.43 -18.94
CA LEU A 280 -5.53 -10.22 -19.98
C LEU A 280 -4.19 -9.66 -20.42
N GLU A 281 -4.02 -8.33 -20.46
CA GLU A 281 -2.71 -7.72 -20.73
C GLU A 281 -1.69 -8.08 -19.64
N VAL A 282 -2.10 -8.10 -18.36
CA VAL A 282 -1.23 -8.55 -17.26
C VAL A 282 -0.87 -10.03 -17.40
N VAL A 283 -1.81 -10.89 -17.73
CA VAL A 283 -1.56 -12.32 -17.98
C VAL A 283 -0.56 -12.51 -19.12
N LYS A 284 -0.77 -11.87 -20.26
CA LYS A 284 0.15 -11.95 -21.42
C LYS A 284 1.53 -11.38 -21.10
N ALA A 285 1.59 -10.28 -20.34
CA ALA A 285 2.86 -9.71 -19.93
C ALA A 285 3.63 -10.65 -18.99
N PHE A 286 2.93 -11.34 -18.08
CA PHE A 286 3.53 -12.37 -17.22
C PHE A 286 4.05 -13.56 -18.03
N GLU A 287 3.26 -14.08 -18.97
CA GLU A 287 3.69 -15.16 -19.86
C GLU A 287 4.98 -14.79 -20.64
N ALA A 288 5.04 -13.55 -21.13
CA ALA A 288 6.21 -13.05 -21.84
C ALA A 288 7.46 -12.91 -20.93
N VAL A 289 7.28 -12.53 -19.68
CA VAL A 289 8.37 -12.36 -18.69
C VAL A 289 8.85 -13.68 -18.13
N SER A 290 7.92 -14.59 -17.82
CA SER A 290 8.22 -15.87 -17.16
C SER A 290 8.62 -16.98 -18.15
N GLY A 291 8.18 -16.88 -19.40
CA GLY A 291 8.25 -17.95 -20.40
C GLY A 291 7.24 -19.07 -20.17
N ILE A 292 6.32 -18.90 -19.21
CA ILE A 292 5.34 -19.93 -18.82
C ILE A 292 3.97 -19.57 -19.39
N LYS A 293 3.32 -20.54 -20.01
CA LYS A 293 1.94 -20.42 -20.45
C LYS A 293 1.00 -20.69 -19.29
N LEU A 294 0.13 -19.73 -18.98
CA LEU A 294 -0.83 -19.88 -17.89
C LEU A 294 -2.09 -20.63 -18.34
N ASN A 295 -2.54 -21.53 -17.49
CA ASN A 295 -3.88 -22.10 -17.59
C ASN A 295 -4.86 -21.11 -16.92
N TYR A 296 -5.84 -20.59 -17.68
CA TYR A 296 -6.86 -19.71 -17.14
C TYR A 296 -8.24 -19.96 -17.72
N VAL A 297 -9.27 -19.63 -16.92
CA VAL A 297 -10.67 -19.72 -17.31
C VAL A 297 -11.39 -18.40 -17.01
N PHE A 298 -12.38 -18.08 -17.81
CA PHE A 298 -13.27 -16.97 -17.53
C PHE A 298 -14.39 -17.41 -16.58
N LYS A 299 -14.68 -16.57 -15.60
CA LYS A 299 -15.79 -16.68 -14.66
C LYS A 299 -16.70 -15.45 -14.80
N ASP A 300 -17.89 -15.51 -14.22
CA ASP A 300 -18.79 -14.37 -14.14
C ASP A 300 -18.12 -13.19 -13.43
N ARG A 301 -18.60 -11.98 -13.67
CA ARG A 301 -18.11 -10.77 -12.99
C ARG A 301 -18.22 -10.90 -11.48
N ARG A 302 -17.24 -10.40 -10.75
CA ARG A 302 -17.36 -10.28 -9.29
C ARG A 302 -18.21 -9.06 -8.95
N GLU A 303 -19.01 -9.19 -7.91
CA GLU A 303 -19.73 -8.05 -7.34
C GLU A 303 -18.76 -6.96 -6.87
N GLY A 304 -19.07 -5.70 -7.17
CA GLY A 304 -18.23 -4.55 -6.84
C GLY A 304 -17.03 -4.31 -7.76
N ASP A 305 -16.81 -5.13 -8.80
CA ASP A 305 -15.76 -4.84 -9.78
C ASP A 305 -16.16 -3.71 -10.73
N ILE A 306 -15.33 -2.66 -10.77
CA ILE A 306 -15.48 -1.52 -11.67
C ILE A 306 -14.82 -1.81 -13.03
N VAL A 307 -15.34 -1.17 -14.10
CA VAL A 307 -14.87 -1.38 -15.49
C VAL A 307 -13.41 -0.97 -15.65
N SER A 308 -13.07 0.26 -15.26
CA SER A 308 -11.72 0.82 -15.44
C SER A 308 -11.37 1.82 -14.35
N ALA A 309 -10.11 1.75 -13.86
CA ALA A 309 -9.54 2.72 -12.94
C ALA A 309 -8.05 2.91 -13.21
N PHE A 310 -7.65 4.12 -13.57
CA PHE A 310 -6.25 4.54 -13.69
C PHE A 310 -6.08 6.03 -13.37
N ALA A 311 -4.90 6.39 -12.86
CA ALA A 311 -4.62 7.69 -12.29
C ALA A 311 -4.36 8.78 -13.33
N ASP A 312 -4.77 10.01 -13.05
CA ASP A 312 -4.00 11.17 -13.49
C ASP A 312 -2.87 11.41 -12.47
N THR A 313 -1.64 11.31 -12.92
CA THR A 313 -0.45 11.46 -12.07
C THR A 313 0.17 12.86 -12.16
N SER A 314 -0.45 13.79 -12.87
CA SER A 314 0.10 15.14 -13.14
C SER A 314 0.43 15.90 -11.87
N LYS A 315 -0.41 15.80 -10.84
CA LYS A 315 -0.18 16.47 -9.55
C LYS A 315 0.97 15.83 -8.77
N ALA A 316 1.04 14.50 -8.73
CA ALA A 316 2.17 13.80 -8.11
C ALA A 316 3.50 14.18 -8.80
N ASN A 317 3.51 14.24 -10.12
CA ASN A 317 4.70 14.61 -10.88
C ASN A 317 5.13 16.06 -10.62
N LYS A 318 4.20 17.02 -10.66
CA LYS A 318 4.50 18.47 -10.62
C LYS A 318 4.65 19.01 -9.20
N VAL A 319 3.83 18.56 -8.26
CA VAL A 319 3.71 19.14 -6.91
C VAL A 319 4.43 18.29 -5.87
N LEU A 320 4.24 16.96 -5.91
CA LEU A 320 4.96 16.06 -5.00
C LEU A 320 6.42 15.85 -5.46
N GLY A 321 6.70 15.98 -6.76
CA GLY A 321 8.02 15.76 -7.34
C GLY A 321 8.35 14.26 -7.49
N TRP A 322 7.32 13.43 -7.61
CA TRP A 322 7.45 11.98 -7.74
C TRP A 322 6.83 11.49 -9.06
N LYS A 323 7.45 10.47 -9.64
CA LYS A 323 6.98 9.79 -10.85
C LYS A 323 7.30 8.29 -10.74
N SER A 324 6.40 7.44 -11.24
CA SER A 324 6.69 6.01 -11.40
C SER A 324 7.75 5.80 -12.51
N GLU A 325 8.71 4.93 -12.23
CA GLU A 325 9.85 4.66 -13.12
C GLU A 325 9.80 3.24 -13.68
N LEU A 326 9.29 2.29 -12.88
CA LEU A 326 9.28 0.86 -13.21
C LEU A 326 8.04 0.48 -14.02
N SER A 327 8.22 -0.37 -15.01
CA SER A 327 7.15 -0.82 -15.91
C SER A 327 6.35 -1.99 -15.31
N LEU A 328 5.19 -2.30 -15.95
CA LEU A 328 4.42 -3.51 -15.64
C LEU A 328 5.28 -4.79 -15.78
N LYS A 329 6.17 -4.84 -16.78
CA LYS A 329 7.07 -5.99 -16.97
C LYS A 329 8.08 -6.13 -15.84
N ASP A 330 8.65 -5.01 -15.36
CA ASP A 330 9.57 -5.02 -14.23
C ASP A 330 8.87 -5.51 -12.95
N ALA A 331 7.64 -5.06 -12.73
CA ALA A 331 6.84 -5.49 -11.59
C ALA A 331 6.52 -6.99 -11.65
N LEU A 332 6.11 -7.51 -12.81
CA LEU A 332 5.83 -8.94 -12.97
C LEU A 332 7.11 -9.80 -12.87
N ALA A 333 8.23 -9.31 -13.40
CA ALA A 333 9.52 -9.99 -13.28
C ALA A 333 9.98 -10.10 -11.83
N SER A 334 9.86 -9.02 -11.06
CA SER A 334 10.21 -9.01 -9.63
C SER A 334 9.28 -9.90 -8.80
N ALA A 335 7.97 -9.89 -9.07
CA ALA A 335 7.00 -10.78 -8.43
C ALA A 335 7.30 -12.24 -8.72
N TRP A 336 7.64 -12.57 -9.98
CA TRP A 336 8.01 -13.92 -10.38
C TRP A 336 9.30 -14.39 -9.71
N LYS A 337 10.31 -13.53 -9.64
CA LYS A 337 11.57 -13.82 -8.92
C LYS A 337 11.33 -14.09 -7.44
N TRP A 338 10.44 -13.32 -6.80
CA TRP A 338 10.01 -13.51 -5.43
C TRP A 338 9.32 -14.86 -5.22
N GLU A 339 8.31 -15.19 -6.02
CA GLU A 339 7.57 -16.45 -5.94
C GLU A 339 8.49 -17.67 -6.09
N LYS A 340 9.40 -17.63 -7.07
CA LYS A 340 10.40 -18.71 -7.24
C LYS A 340 11.27 -18.90 -6.01
N LYS A 341 11.70 -17.81 -5.36
CA LYS A 341 12.53 -17.88 -4.16
C LYS A 341 11.77 -18.45 -2.97
N LEU A 342 10.49 -18.09 -2.80
CA LEU A 342 9.64 -18.69 -1.75
C LEU A 342 9.53 -20.20 -1.92
N ASN A 343 9.19 -20.64 -3.12
CA ASN A 343 9.00 -22.07 -3.42
C ASN A 343 10.28 -22.89 -3.23
N LEU A 344 11.46 -22.34 -3.57
CA LEU A 344 12.75 -23.00 -3.30
C LEU A 344 13.01 -23.19 -1.82
N ASN A 345 12.62 -22.24 -0.97
CA ASN A 345 12.82 -22.33 0.47
C ASN A 345 11.85 -23.33 1.13
N GLU A 346 10.62 -23.46 0.63
CA GLU A 346 9.63 -24.42 1.12
C GLU A 346 9.98 -25.88 0.76
N ASN A 347 10.69 -26.11 -0.34
CA ASN A 347 11.13 -27.44 -0.77
C ASN A 347 12.42 -27.91 -0.08
N ILE A 348 13.00 -27.13 0.83
CA ILE A 348 14.23 -27.48 1.58
C ILE A 348 13.90 -27.91 3.04
N ILE A 349 12.64 -27.76 3.47
CA ILE A 349 12.14 -28.21 4.78
C ILE A 349 11.35 -29.50 4.60
#